data_b514f560cc697414abf0cdafe374bc02
#
_entry.id   b514f560cc697414abf0cdafe374bc02
#
_cell.length_a   1.000
_cell.length_b   1.000
_cell.length_c   1.000
_cell.angle_alpha   90.00
_cell.angle_beta   90.00
_cell.angle_gamma   90.00
#
_symmetry.space_group_name_H-M   'P 1'
#
loop_
_entity.id
_entity.type
_entity.pdbx_description
1 polymer ?
#
loop_
_entity_poly.entity_id
_entity_poly.type
_entity_poly.pdbx_seq_one_letter_code
_entity_poly.pdbx_strand_id
1 'polypeptide(L)'
;MELAKRIEGLFKQRCAEFKEEYSLNFGVYYTPAENLCYTAMQKFKQKYGVIPNVSDKEYFTNSMHVPVWKKMTPFEKIDIESQLTGYSSAGCITYVELEGTVKHNIEALEEIVNYAMDNDIPYFAINVPNDMCQNCGYTDEINNNCPMCECPNIRRLRRVTGYLTGDYTSAFNLGKQQEVEMRVKHI
;
A
#
# COMPACT_ATOMS: atom_id res chain seq x y z
N MET A 1 -11.01 -13.38 -4.98
CA MET A 1 -10.90 -13.56 -3.51
C MET A 1 -10.81 -15.03 -3.09
N GLU A 2 -11.66 -15.95 -3.56
CA GLU A 2 -11.68 -17.37 -3.15
C GLU A 2 -10.33 -18.10 -3.32
N LEU A 3 -9.66 -17.93 -4.47
CA LEU A 3 -8.34 -18.51 -4.68
C LEU A 3 -7.30 -17.99 -3.67
N ALA A 4 -7.32 -16.70 -3.37
CA ALA A 4 -6.41 -16.11 -2.38
C ALA A 4 -6.64 -16.75 -0.99
N LYS A 5 -7.89 -16.85 -0.55
CA LYS A 5 -8.24 -17.51 0.74
C LYS A 5 -7.77 -18.95 0.79
N ARG A 6 -7.88 -19.70 -0.31
CA ARG A 6 -7.39 -21.08 -0.38
C ARG A 6 -5.87 -21.17 -0.24
N ILE A 7 -5.14 -20.27 -0.91
CA ILE A 7 -3.67 -20.22 -0.82
C ILE A 7 -3.24 -19.88 0.61
N GLU A 8 -3.82 -18.84 1.18
CA GLU A 8 -3.51 -18.39 2.55
C GLU A 8 -3.91 -19.45 3.60
N GLY A 9 -5.02 -20.13 3.38
CA GLY A 9 -5.44 -21.26 4.24
C GLY A 9 -4.42 -22.39 4.26
N LEU A 10 -3.80 -22.72 3.11
CA LEU A 10 -2.72 -23.71 3.05
C LEU A 10 -1.47 -23.25 3.81
N PHE A 11 -1.06 -21.99 3.69
CA PHE A 11 0.05 -21.46 4.47
C PHE A 11 -0.23 -21.53 5.98
N LYS A 12 -1.43 -21.13 6.41
CA LYS A 12 -1.83 -21.20 7.81
C LYS A 12 -1.81 -22.63 8.35
N GLN A 13 -2.31 -23.59 7.56
CA GLN A 13 -2.26 -25.01 7.91
C GLN A 13 -0.82 -25.51 8.04
N ARG A 14 0.06 -25.20 7.08
CA ARG A 14 1.47 -25.61 7.14
C ARG A 14 2.21 -25.01 8.34
N CYS A 15 1.91 -23.76 8.70
CA CYS A 15 2.47 -23.17 9.92
C CYS A 15 2.05 -23.94 11.18
N ALA A 16 0.78 -24.39 11.25
CA ALA A 16 0.30 -25.20 12.36
C ALA A 16 0.99 -26.57 12.44
N GLU A 17 1.14 -27.27 11.31
CA GLU A 17 1.85 -28.54 11.21
C GLU A 17 3.33 -28.40 11.66
N PHE A 18 4.03 -27.37 11.19
CA PHE A 18 5.42 -27.11 11.61
C PHE A 18 5.54 -26.73 13.09
N LYS A 19 4.54 -26.03 13.65
CA LYS A 19 4.51 -25.74 15.07
C LYS A 19 4.46 -27.02 15.90
N GLU A 20 3.68 -28.00 15.50
CA GLU A 20 3.62 -29.30 16.18
C GLU A 20 4.93 -30.10 15.98
N GLU A 21 5.44 -30.13 14.74
CA GLU A 21 6.64 -30.92 14.39
C GLU A 21 7.90 -30.40 15.09
N TYR A 22 8.12 -29.07 15.09
CA TYR A 22 9.35 -28.45 15.57
C TYR A 22 9.25 -27.81 16.96
N SER A 23 8.07 -27.75 17.57
CA SER A 23 7.80 -27.04 18.83
C SER A 23 8.22 -25.56 18.78
N LEU A 24 8.09 -24.92 17.61
CA LEU A 24 8.39 -23.52 17.35
C LEU A 24 7.14 -22.80 16.85
N ASN A 25 7.08 -21.48 17.06
CA ASN A 25 6.01 -20.67 16.51
C ASN A 25 6.33 -20.27 15.07
N PHE A 26 5.41 -20.62 14.16
CA PHE A 26 5.42 -20.20 12.76
C PHE A 26 4.20 -19.33 12.50
N GLY A 27 4.34 -18.35 11.62
CA GLY A 27 3.25 -17.47 11.24
C GLY A 27 3.35 -16.99 9.80
N VAL A 28 2.21 -16.66 9.22
CA VAL A 28 2.12 -16.03 7.90
C VAL A 28 2.31 -14.53 8.07
N TYR A 29 3.16 -13.94 7.27
CA TYR A 29 3.42 -12.51 7.22
C TYR A 29 3.23 -11.99 5.79
N TYR A 30 2.43 -10.94 5.63
CA TYR A 30 2.29 -10.26 4.36
C TYR A 30 3.36 -9.18 4.23
N THR A 31 4.49 -9.57 3.63
CA THR A 31 5.64 -8.67 3.50
C THR A 31 5.34 -7.52 2.55
N PRO A 32 5.75 -6.30 2.90
CA PRO A 32 5.82 -5.18 1.97
C PRO A 32 6.98 -5.42 1.00
N ALA A 33 6.73 -6.12 -0.09
CA ALA A 33 7.76 -6.67 -0.99
C ALA A 33 8.61 -5.61 -1.74
N GLU A 34 8.39 -4.32 -1.50
CA GLU A 34 9.24 -3.19 -1.92
C GLU A 34 9.82 -3.33 -3.35
N ASN A 35 11.15 -3.41 -3.44
CA ASN A 35 11.87 -3.59 -4.70
C ASN A 35 11.57 -4.92 -5.40
N LEU A 36 11.15 -5.95 -4.65
CA LEU A 36 10.83 -7.25 -5.22
C LEU A 36 9.61 -7.20 -6.15
N CYS A 37 8.65 -6.32 -5.89
CA CYS A 37 7.50 -6.15 -6.78
C CYS A 37 7.92 -5.77 -8.21
N TYR A 38 8.92 -4.90 -8.35
CA TYR A 38 9.51 -4.54 -9.64
C TYR A 38 10.34 -5.68 -10.22
N THR A 39 11.30 -6.20 -9.45
CA THR A 39 12.21 -7.27 -9.92
C THR A 39 11.46 -8.53 -10.31
N ALA A 40 10.46 -8.92 -9.55
CA ALA A 40 9.63 -10.10 -9.86
C ALA A 40 8.82 -9.86 -11.15
N MET A 41 8.27 -8.67 -11.38
CA MET A 41 7.57 -8.34 -12.61
C MET A 41 8.49 -8.43 -13.82
N GLN A 42 9.72 -7.90 -13.75
CA GLN A 42 10.67 -7.98 -14.85
C GLN A 42 11.00 -9.44 -15.20
N LYS A 43 11.28 -10.27 -14.19
CA LYS A 43 11.53 -11.72 -14.38
C LYS A 43 10.30 -12.46 -14.90
N PHE A 44 9.12 -12.09 -14.44
CA PHE A 44 7.87 -12.68 -14.94
C PHE A 44 7.67 -12.37 -16.42
N LYS A 45 7.80 -11.10 -16.83
CA LYS A 45 7.70 -10.67 -18.23
C LYS A 45 8.73 -11.37 -19.12
N GLN A 46 9.96 -11.52 -18.63
CA GLN A 46 11.01 -12.21 -19.36
C GLN A 46 10.65 -13.69 -19.63
N LYS A 47 10.00 -14.35 -18.67
CA LYS A 47 9.67 -15.78 -18.77
C LYS A 47 8.33 -16.05 -19.46
N TYR A 48 7.33 -15.23 -19.21
CA TYR A 48 5.94 -15.50 -19.62
C TYR A 48 5.37 -14.44 -20.56
N GLY A 49 6.11 -13.38 -20.84
CA GLY A 49 5.64 -12.24 -21.63
C GLY A 49 4.69 -11.33 -20.87
N VAL A 50 4.08 -10.40 -21.61
CA VAL A 50 3.08 -9.47 -21.07
C VAL A 50 1.70 -10.12 -21.14
N ILE A 51 1.06 -10.29 -20.00
CA ILE A 51 -0.29 -10.82 -19.87
C ILE A 51 -1.20 -9.69 -19.37
N PRO A 52 -2.27 -9.33 -20.15
CA PRO A 52 -3.20 -8.26 -19.72
C PRO A 52 -3.76 -8.48 -18.31
N ASN A 53 -3.82 -7.42 -17.53
CA ASN A 53 -4.26 -7.41 -16.13
C ASN A 53 -3.41 -8.25 -15.14
N VAL A 54 -2.30 -8.85 -15.60
CA VAL A 54 -1.38 -9.62 -14.76
C VAL A 54 0.01 -8.99 -14.78
N SER A 55 0.61 -8.83 -15.94
CA SER A 55 1.97 -8.30 -16.09
C SER A 55 2.08 -7.12 -17.06
N ASP A 56 1.01 -6.39 -17.26
CA ASP A 56 0.93 -5.19 -18.11
C ASP A 56 1.41 -3.90 -17.40
N LYS A 57 1.75 -3.97 -16.14
CA LYS A 57 2.39 -2.90 -15.36
C LYS A 57 3.88 -3.18 -15.14
N GLU A 58 4.63 -2.21 -14.61
CA GLU A 58 6.06 -2.41 -14.31
C GLU A 58 6.31 -3.05 -12.95
N TYR A 59 5.27 -3.31 -12.17
CA TYR A 59 5.35 -3.90 -10.84
C TYR A 59 4.14 -4.78 -10.54
N PHE A 60 4.31 -5.76 -9.64
CA PHE A 60 3.20 -6.44 -9.01
C PHE A 60 2.64 -5.61 -7.86
N THR A 61 1.34 -5.72 -7.63
CA THR A 61 0.71 -5.16 -6.43
C THR A 61 1.40 -5.70 -5.18
N ASN A 62 1.67 -4.80 -4.24
CA ASN A 62 2.39 -5.13 -3.03
C ASN A 62 1.50 -5.91 -2.05
N SER A 63 2.07 -6.91 -1.38
CA SER A 63 1.41 -7.66 -0.30
C SER A 63 0.02 -8.18 -0.70
N MET A 64 -0.98 -8.03 0.15
CA MET A 64 -2.38 -8.40 -0.09
C MET A 64 -3.24 -7.26 -0.64
N HIS A 65 -2.63 -6.12 -0.94
CA HIS A 65 -3.37 -4.91 -1.24
C HIS A 65 -4.18 -4.97 -2.53
N VAL A 66 -5.28 -4.24 -2.53
CA VAL A 66 -5.95 -3.88 -3.77
C VAL A 66 -5.02 -3.03 -4.63
N PRO A 67 -4.96 -3.25 -5.95
CA PRO A 67 -4.11 -2.44 -6.84
C PRO A 67 -4.39 -0.94 -6.71
N VAL A 68 -3.34 -0.14 -6.57
CA VAL A 68 -3.41 1.29 -6.26
C VAL A 68 -4.12 2.15 -7.30
N TRP A 69 -4.28 1.65 -8.53
CA TRP A 69 -5.00 2.32 -9.62
C TRP A 69 -6.51 2.05 -9.65
N LYS A 70 -7.01 1.18 -8.77
CA LYS A 70 -8.45 0.90 -8.69
C LYS A 70 -9.17 1.99 -7.91
N LYS A 71 -10.14 2.62 -8.55
CA LYS A 71 -11.04 3.56 -7.89
C LYS A 71 -12.02 2.81 -6.99
N MET A 72 -12.08 3.20 -5.75
CA MET A 72 -13.00 2.68 -4.73
C MET A 72 -13.03 3.61 -3.53
N THR A 73 -14.02 3.45 -2.68
CA THR A 73 -14.08 4.13 -1.39
C THR A 73 -13.10 3.49 -0.39
N PRO A 74 -12.71 4.19 0.69
CA PRO A 74 -11.91 3.58 1.75
C PRO A 74 -12.61 2.37 2.39
N PHE A 75 -13.92 2.40 2.51
CA PHE A 75 -14.74 1.32 3.06
C PHE A 75 -14.71 0.06 2.18
N GLU A 76 -14.92 0.20 0.88
CA GLU A 76 -14.81 -0.92 -0.07
C GLU A 76 -13.42 -1.57 -0.05
N LYS A 77 -12.36 -0.75 0.10
CA LYS A 77 -11.01 -1.27 0.21
C LYS A 77 -10.81 -2.08 1.49
N ILE A 78 -11.31 -1.57 2.63
CA ILE A 78 -11.28 -2.25 3.92
C ILE A 78 -12.05 -3.58 3.83
N ASP A 79 -13.24 -3.58 3.24
CA ASP A 79 -14.06 -4.80 3.04
C ASP A 79 -13.34 -5.88 2.23
N ILE A 80 -12.56 -5.49 1.24
CA ILE A 80 -11.79 -6.43 0.43
C ILE A 80 -10.59 -6.97 1.19
N GLU A 81 -9.78 -6.09 1.79
CA GLU A 81 -8.52 -6.48 2.44
C GLU A 81 -8.75 -7.20 3.77
N SER A 82 -9.76 -6.84 4.55
CA SER A 82 -10.13 -7.50 5.81
C SER A 82 -10.39 -8.99 5.65
N GLN A 83 -10.85 -9.42 4.48
CA GLN A 83 -11.08 -10.84 4.20
C GLN A 83 -9.80 -11.69 4.23
N LEU A 84 -8.62 -11.08 4.16
CA LEU A 84 -7.33 -11.77 4.17
C LEU A 84 -6.55 -11.56 5.48
N THR A 85 -6.86 -10.55 6.27
CA THR A 85 -6.11 -10.22 7.50
C THR A 85 -6.07 -11.38 8.50
N GLY A 86 -7.15 -12.12 8.63
CA GLY A 86 -7.27 -13.28 9.54
C GLY A 86 -6.35 -14.46 9.21
N TYR A 87 -5.71 -14.47 8.03
CA TYR A 87 -4.72 -15.50 7.67
C TYR A 87 -3.29 -15.10 8.05
N SER A 88 -3.03 -13.81 8.28
CA SER A 88 -1.71 -13.28 8.63
C SER A 88 -1.52 -13.21 10.15
N SER A 89 -0.98 -14.26 10.75
CA SER A 89 -0.72 -14.32 12.19
C SER A 89 0.55 -13.56 12.61
N ALA A 90 1.44 -13.23 11.68
CA ALA A 90 2.70 -12.53 11.94
C ALA A 90 2.72 -11.08 11.47
N GLY A 91 1.64 -10.60 10.86
CA GLY A 91 1.43 -9.17 10.56
C GLY A 91 1.02 -8.87 9.13
N CYS A 92 0.19 -7.86 9.01
CA CYS A 92 -0.21 -7.22 7.75
C CYS A 92 -0.60 -5.77 8.06
N ILE A 93 -0.67 -4.95 7.04
CA ILE A 93 -1.08 -3.54 7.14
C ILE A 93 -2.03 -3.22 6.00
N THR A 94 -3.06 -2.42 6.29
CA THR A 94 -3.95 -1.84 5.27
C THR A 94 -3.75 -0.33 5.20
N TYR A 95 -3.67 0.19 3.99
CA TYR A 95 -3.55 1.63 3.71
C TYR A 95 -4.78 2.15 2.99
N VAL A 96 -5.21 3.37 3.34
CA VAL A 96 -6.10 4.17 2.50
C VAL A 96 -5.41 5.45 2.06
N GLU A 97 -5.66 5.83 0.81
CA GLU A 97 -5.07 7.02 0.19
C GLU A 97 -6.15 8.13 0.17
N LEU A 98 -5.95 9.18 0.93
CA LEU A 98 -6.90 10.29 1.03
C LEU A 98 -6.29 11.60 0.52
N GLU A 99 -7.15 12.60 0.30
CA GLU A 99 -6.72 13.95 -0.04
C GLU A 99 -6.17 14.70 1.17
N GLY A 100 -5.32 15.72 0.93
CA GLY A 100 -4.78 16.56 1.97
C GLY A 100 -5.86 17.28 2.80
N THR A 101 -7.00 17.59 2.19
CA THR A 101 -8.14 18.24 2.83
C THR A 101 -8.75 17.46 3.98
N VAL A 102 -8.59 16.14 4.01
CA VAL A 102 -9.11 15.28 5.08
C VAL A 102 -8.50 15.62 6.44
N LYS A 103 -7.32 16.24 6.49
CA LYS A 103 -6.68 16.73 7.74
C LYS A 103 -7.57 17.68 8.55
N HIS A 104 -8.54 18.31 7.90
CA HIS A 104 -9.49 19.25 8.51
C HIS A 104 -10.87 18.60 8.79
N ASN A 105 -11.04 17.33 8.53
CA ASN A 105 -12.27 16.58 8.79
C ASN A 105 -12.00 15.38 9.70
N ILE A 106 -11.90 15.68 10.99
CA ILE A 106 -11.57 14.67 12.01
C ILE A 106 -12.68 13.63 12.14
N GLU A 107 -13.94 14.01 11.97
CA GLU A 107 -15.08 13.11 12.06
C GLU A 107 -15.01 12.03 10.95
N ALA A 108 -14.69 12.42 9.72
CA ALA A 108 -14.50 11.46 8.63
C ALA A 108 -13.30 10.53 8.86
N LEU A 109 -12.21 11.05 9.46
CA LEU A 109 -11.06 10.21 9.82
C LEU A 109 -11.43 9.19 10.91
N GLU A 110 -12.17 9.63 11.93
CA GLU A 110 -12.65 8.76 13.01
C GLU A 110 -13.58 7.66 12.47
N GLU A 111 -14.50 8.01 11.57
CA GLU A 111 -15.39 7.02 10.93
C GLU A 111 -14.61 5.94 10.17
N ILE A 112 -13.61 6.32 9.37
CA ILE A 112 -12.78 5.37 8.63
C ILE A 112 -11.97 4.49 9.57
N VAL A 113 -11.40 5.05 10.64
CA VAL A 113 -10.63 4.29 11.63
C VAL A 113 -11.52 3.30 12.38
N ASN A 114 -12.68 3.74 12.83
CA ASN A 114 -13.65 2.87 13.52
C ASN A 114 -14.09 1.73 12.59
N TYR A 115 -14.37 2.03 11.33
CA TYR A 115 -14.73 1.02 10.34
C TYR A 115 -13.61 -0.01 10.14
N ALA A 116 -12.36 0.42 10.09
CA ALA A 116 -11.23 -0.50 9.99
C ALA A 116 -11.10 -1.39 11.23
N MET A 117 -11.34 -0.84 12.42
CA MET A 117 -11.33 -1.61 13.68
C MET A 117 -12.47 -2.63 13.72
N ASP A 118 -13.68 -2.23 13.32
CA ASP A 118 -14.86 -3.10 13.28
C ASP A 118 -14.72 -4.26 12.26
N ASN A 119 -13.83 -4.10 11.28
CA ASN A 119 -13.48 -5.11 10.28
C ASN A 119 -12.19 -5.88 10.61
N ASP A 120 -11.75 -5.89 11.87
CA ASP A 120 -10.57 -6.64 12.34
C ASP A 120 -9.28 -6.34 11.56
N ILE A 121 -9.08 -5.09 11.13
CA ILE A 121 -7.80 -4.67 10.51
C ILE A 121 -6.75 -4.49 11.62
N PRO A 122 -5.70 -5.32 11.67
CA PRO A 122 -4.75 -5.33 12.80
C PRO A 122 -3.77 -4.16 12.79
N TYR A 123 -3.50 -3.58 11.62
CA TYR A 123 -2.66 -2.39 11.48
C TYR A 123 -3.17 -1.56 10.30
N PHE A 124 -3.58 -0.35 10.59
CA PHE A 124 -4.21 0.57 9.65
C PHE A 124 -3.40 1.86 9.51
N ALA A 125 -3.31 2.39 8.30
CA ALA A 125 -2.66 3.67 8.06
C ALA A 125 -3.41 4.49 7.00
N ILE A 126 -3.52 5.79 7.27
CA ILE A 126 -4.05 6.77 6.34
C ILE A 126 -2.88 7.49 5.68
N ASN A 127 -2.81 7.41 4.37
CA ASN A 127 -1.83 8.12 3.57
C ASN A 127 -2.43 9.39 2.98
N VAL A 128 -1.78 10.51 3.24
CA VAL A 128 -2.07 11.80 2.61
C VAL A 128 -0.80 12.36 1.99
N PRO A 129 -0.87 13.05 0.86
CA PRO A 129 0.28 13.78 0.31
C PRO A 129 0.81 14.79 1.32
N ASN A 130 2.13 14.93 1.39
CA ASN A 130 2.78 15.89 2.26
C ASN A 130 4.03 16.45 1.58
N ASP A 131 3.82 17.19 0.49
CA ASP A 131 4.89 17.85 -0.26
C ASP A 131 5.45 19.04 0.51
N MET A 132 6.70 19.40 0.27
CA MET A 132 7.36 20.50 0.93
C MET A 132 8.01 21.45 -0.09
N CYS A 133 7.70 22.72 0.00
CA CYS A 133 8.40 23.76 -0.75
C CYS A 133 9.82 23.95 -0.21
N GLN A 134 10.83 23.79 -1.07
CA GLN A 134 12.24 23.93 -0.69
C GLN A 134 12.64 25.39 -0.41
N ASN A 135 11.83 26.37 -0.85
CA ASN A 135 12.12 27.78 -0.67
C ASN A 135 11.56 28.35 0.64
N CYS A 136 10.28 28.12 0.95
CA CYS A 136 9.62 28.73 2.11
C CYS A 136 9.24 27.71 3.20
N GLY A 137 9.45 26.42 2.99
CA GLY A 137 9.10 25.38 3.96
C GLY A 137 7.60 25.04 4.05
N TYR A 138 6.75 25.63 3.22
CA TYR A 138 5.33 25.30 3.20
C TYR A 138 5.13 23.82 2.90
N THR A 139 4.28 23.16 3.68
CA THR A 139 3.97 21.74 3.55
C THR A 139 2.47 21.51 3.37
N ASP A 140 2.12 20.85 2.29
CA ASP A 140 0.78 20.34 1.99
C ASP A 140 0.81 19.50 0.71
N GLU A 141 -0.35 19.13 0.15
CA GLU A 141 -0.44 18.63 -1.22
C GLU A 141 -0.21 19.80 -2.20
N ILE A 142 0.94 19.79 -2.89
CA ILE A 142 1.32 20.84 -3.83
C ILE A 142 1.33 20.27 -5.25
N ASN A 143 0.48 20.78 -6.12
CA ASN A 143 0.41 20.28 -7.52
C ASN A 143 1.63 20.73 -8.35
N ASN A 144 1.73 22.00 -8.69
CA ASN A 144 2.79 22.53 -9.55
C ASN A 144 3.75 23.43 -8.76
N ASN A 145 3.28 24.59 -8.34
CA ASN A 145 4.05 25.59 -7.64
C ASN A 145 3.54 25.77 -6.22
N CYS A 146 4.41 26.21 -5.33
CA CYS A 146 4.05 26.55 -3.97
C CYS A 146 2.99 27.65 -3.92
N PRO A 147 1.85 27.46 -3.23
CA PRO A 147 0.81 28.48 -3.15
C PRO A 147 1.23 29.72 -2.34
N MET A 148 2.29 29.61 -1.54
CA MET A 148 2.77 30.71 -0.69
C MET A 148 3.84 31.58 -1.34
N CYS A 149 4.71 31.03 -2.19
CA CYS A 149 5.83 31.75 -2.76
C CYS A 149 6.05 31.47 -4.25
N GLU A 150 5.14 30.78 -4.89
CA GLU A 150 5.15 30.42 -6.33
C GLU A 150 6.38 29.62 -6.82
N CYS A 151 7.27 29.23 -5.89
CA CYS A 151 8.45 28.46 -6.22
C CYS A 151 8.09 27.08 -6.80
N PRO A 152 8.68 26.66 -7.92
CA PRO A 152 8.43 25.33 -8.51
C PRO A 152 9.26 24.23 -7.85
N ASN A 153 10.23 24.57 -6.99
CA ASN A 153 11.12 23.60 -6.35
C ASN A 153 10.40 22.91 -5.17
N ILE A 154 9.67 21.84 -5.48
CA ILE A 154 8.87 21.10 -4.52
C ILE A 154 9.47 19.72 -4.29
N ARG A 155 9.78 19.42 -3.05
CA ARG A 155 10.12 18.06 -2.62
C ARG A 155 8.85 17.25 -2.47
N ARG A 156 8.71 16.20 -3.29
CA ARG A 156 7.54 15.34 -3.33
C ARG A 156 7.67 14.24 -2.29
N LEU A 157 6.88 14.32 -1.23
CA LEU A 157 6.90 13.31 -0.17
C LEU A 157 5.66 12.41 -0.31
N ARG A 158 5.92 11.13 -0.58
CA ARG A 158 4.88 10.10 -0.69
C ARG A 158 5.26 8.91 0.15
N ARG A 159 4.37 8.50 1.02
CA ARG A 159 4.57 7.28 1.79
C ARG A 159 4.32 6.06 0.91
N VAL A 160 5.26 5.13 0.94
CA VAL A 160 5.12 3.80 0.35
C VAL A 160 5.55 2.78 1.40
N THR A 161 4.85 1.66 1.48
CA THR A 161 5.14 0.59 2.42
C THR A 161 6.59 0.16 2.35
N GLY A 162 7.27 0.11 3.49
CA GLY A 162 8.65 -0.32 3.63
C GLY A 162 9.70 0.76 3.38
N TYR A 163 9.36 1.94 2.86
CA TYR A 163 10.30 3.04 2.64
C TYR A 163 10.26 4.06 3.77
N LEU A 164 11.45 4.40 4.29
CA LEU A 164 11.60 5.42 5.35
C LEU A 164 11.68 6.85 4.79
N THR A 165 12.11 6.99 3.54
CA THR A 165 12.11 8.29 2.85
C THR A 165 10.86 8.45 2.00
N GLY A 166 10.29 9.64 2.01
CA GLY A 166 9.14 9.99 1.17
C GLY A 166 9.50 10.56 -0.21
N ASP A 167 10.77 10.83 -0.47
CA ASP A 167 11.21 11.34 -1.78
C ASP A 167 11.28 10.20 -2.80
N TYR A 168 10.13 9.94 -3.44
CA TYR A 168 10.00 8.81 -4.34
C TYR A 168 10.72 9.01 -5.68
N THR A 169 10.97 10.26 -6.08
CA THR A 169 11.58 10.57 -7.39
C THR A 169 13.06 10.23 -7.45
N SER A 170 13.76 10.26 -6.32
CA SER A 170 15.19 9.98 -6.22
C SER A 170 15.52 8.66 -5.52
N ALA A 171 14.67 8.21 -4.61
CA ALA A 171 14.98 7.09 -3.71
C ALA A 171 14.32 5.77 -4.12
N PHE A 172 13.27 5.80 -4.95
CA PHE A 172 12.50 4.60 -5.30
C PHE A 172 12.92 4.05 -6.67
N ASN A 173 12.81 2.73 -6.85
CA ASN A 173 12.98 2.12 -8.16
C ASN A 173 11.80 2.48 -9.10
N LEU A 174 11.98 2.25 -10.40
CA LEU A 174 10.99 2.61 -11.43
C LEU A 174 9.59 2.05 -11.16
N GLY A 175 9.50 0.80 -10.69
CA GLY A 175 8.19 0.20 -10.37
C GLY A 175 7.51 0.88 -9.20
N LYS A 176 8.26 1.29 -8.17
CA LYS A 176 7.71 2.03 -7.04
C LYS A 176 7.37 3.48 -7.37
N GLN A 177 8.13 4.12 -8.25
CA GLN A 177 7.77 5.43 -8.79
C GLN A 177 6.45 5.34 -9.54
N GLN A 178 6.29 4.36 -10.42
CA GLN A 178 5.06 4.12 -11.16
C GLN A 178 3.88 3.80 -10.23
N GLU A 179 4.09 3.01 -9.17
CA GLU A 179 3.06 2.75 -8.16
C GLU A 179 2.54 4.04 -7.52
N VAL A 180 3.44 4.97 -7.18
CA VAL A 180 3.06 6.28 -6.63
C VAL A 180 2.28 7.11 -7.65
N GLU A 181 2.75 7.15 -8.90
CA GLU A 181 2.12 7.93 -9.98
C GLU A 181 0.73 7.41 -10.40
N MET A 182 0.55 6.09 -10.35
CA MET A 182 -0.72 5.44 -10.68
C MET A 182 -1.72 5.43 -9.53
N ARG A 183 -1.32 5.84 -8.35
CA ARG A 183 -2.14 5.81 -7.15
C ARG A 183 -3.33 6.73 -7.28
N VAL A 184 -4.52 6.18 -7.05
CA VAL A 184 -5.76 6.94 -6.96
C VAL A 184 -6.15 7.15 -5.50
N LYS A 185 -6.82 8.26 -5.24
CA LYS A 185 -7.38 8.56 -3.92
C LYS A 185 -8.69 7.78 -3.73
N HIS A 186 -8.92 7.34 -2.53
CA HIS A 186 -10.17 6.70 -2.13
C HIS A 186 -11.15 7.81 -1.72
N ILE A 187 -12.24 7.94 -2.47
CA ILE A 187 -13.24 9.02 -2.30
C ILE A 187 -14.59 8.38 -2.02
#